data_0b811ce3dee4cf54b3817bf6134b590e
#
_entry.id   0b811ce3dee4cf54b3817bf6134b590e
#
_cell.length_a   1.000
_cell.length_b   1.000
_cell.length_c   1.000
_cell.angle_alpha   90.00
_cell.angle_beta   90.00
_cell.angle_gamma   90.00
#
_symmetry.space_group_name_H-M   'P 1'
#
loop_
_entity.id
_entity.type
_entity.pdbx_description
1 polymer ?
#
loop_
_entity_poly.entity_id
_entity_poly.type
_entity_poly.pdbx_seq_one_letter_code
_entity_poly.pdbx_strand_id
1 'polypeptide(L)'
;MSETMNDPVAHAKSYPFPVLDKSYVFRDGMPYDMPDPGFDKTGRTPVLAAGSNQSHEQLARKYAGILGHNEIPIQRAMLSDFDSVYAAHLAGYGSVPSTLFPSVGTRVTTYVLWLDDSQLNRMHETERNYTYDHLFDIKVHIEDSDELLGEAYAYSAKVGCIGHCGKPIALREISALNRKLPSMSQVGILEHVRNRLAPEEPLDVFIGAHIADPELRASRTAGLSEDAIFPDFPRTVIGEF
;
A
#
# COMPACT_ATOMS: atom_id res chain seq x y z
N MET A 1 -4.65 0.59 26.57
CA MET A 1 -4.18 1.39 25.41
C MET A 1 -2.68 1.38 25.49
N SER A 2 -2.01 0.64 24.59
CA SER A 2 -0.58 0.31 24.75
C SER A 2 0.32 1.51 24.38
N GLU A 3 1.43 1.65 25.08
CA GLU A 3 2.49 2.66 24.87
C GLU A 3 3.09 2.67 23.45
N THR A 4 2.83 1.63 22.65
CA THR A 4 3.29 1.53 21.25
C THR A 4 2.62 2.50 20.28
N MET A 5 1.49 3.13 20.62
CA MET A 5 0.83 4.13 19.77
C MET A 5 1.55 5.50 19.74
N ASN A 6 2.55 5.73 20.59
CA ASN A 6 3.27 7.00 20.69
C ASN A 6 4.72 6.94 20.18
N ASP A 7 5.23 5.77 19.78
CA ASP A 7 6.58 5.63 19.22
C ASP A 7 6.54 5.65 17.68
N PRO A 8 6.95 6.76 17.04
CA PRO A 8 6.93 6.87 15.58
C PRO A 8 7.86 5.88 14.88
N VAL A 9 8.97 5.47 15.54
CA VAL A 9 9.91 4.49 14.99
C VAL A 9 9.30 3.09 15.02
N ALA A 10 8.68 2.70 16.13
CA ALA A 10 7.96 1.44 16.21
C ALA A 10 6.80 1.39 15.19
N HIS A 11 6.09 2.52 15.02
CA HIS A 11 5.04 2.63 14.00
C HIS A 11 5.61 2.45 12.59
N ALA A 12 6.73 3.10 12.24
CA ALA A 12 7.39 2.93 10.95
C ALA A 12 7.75 1.47 10.65
N LYS A 13 8.24 0.75 11.67
CA LYS A 13 8.61 -0.67 11.56
C LYS A 13 7.43 -1.63 11.43
N SER A 14 6.21 -1.21 11.79
CA SER A 14 5.00 -2.05 11.77
C SER A 14 4.23 -2.02 10.45
N TYR A 15 4.70 -1.28 9.42
CA TYR A 15 4.09 -1.28 8.09
C TYR A 15 3.97 -2.72 7.54
N PRO A 16 2.89 -3.12 6.91
CA PRO A 16 1.75 -2.31 6.40
C PRO A 16 0.64 -2.07 7.43
N PHE A 17 0.92 -2.19 8.72
CA PHE A 17 0.00 -2.10 9.85
C PHE A 17 -0.93 -3.33 9.93
N PRO A 18 -1.67 -3.53 11.03
CA PRO A 18 -2.54 -4.68 11.17
C PRO A 18 -3.60 -4.73 10.06
N VAL A 19 -3.68 -5.86 9.37
CA VAL A 19 -4.66 -6.14 8.31
C VAL A 19 -5.58 -7.24 8.82
N LEU A 20 -6.90 -7.05 8.65
CA LEU A 20 -7.89 -8.07 8.96
C LEU A 20 -7.89 -9.14 7.86
N ASP A 21 -7.89 -10.43 8.25
CA ASP A 21 -7.90 -11.56 7.31
C ASP A 21 -9.32 -11.90 6.85
N LYS A 22 -10.11 -10.86 6.51
CA LYS A 22 -11.49 -10.98 6.01
C LYS A 22 -11.93 -9.71 5.30
N SER A 23 -13.00 -9.81 4.51
CA SER A 23 -13.77 -8.65 4.01
C SER A 23 -14.48 -7.94 5.17
N TYR A 24 -14.59 -6.60 5.10
CA TYR A 24 -15.22 -5.81 6.15
C TYR A 24 -15.76 -4.48 5.61
N VAL A 25 -16.59 -3.81 6.40
CA VAL A 25 -17.00 -2.42 6.15
C VAL A 25 -16.26 -1.51 7.12
N PHE A 26 -15.53 -0.53 6.60
CA PHE A 26 -14.93 0.53 7.41
C PHE A 26 -15.94 1.65 7.60
N ARG A 27 -16.22 2.00 8.85
CA ARG A 27 -17.13 3.08 9.24
C ARG A 27 -16.69 3.69 10.58
N ASP A 28 -16.72 5.01 10.69
CA ASP A 28 -16.41 5.74 11.92
C ASP A 28 -15.05 5.36 12.57
N GLY A 29 -14.04 5.13 11.75
CA GLY A 29 -12.72 4.74 12.20
C GLY A 29 -12.56 3.26 12.60
N MET A 30 -13.61 2.45 12.46
CA MET A 30 -13.67 1.07 12.93
C MET A 30 -14.09 0.09 11.81
N PRO A 31 -13.63 -1.16 11.87
CA PRO A 31 -14.09 -2.22 10.98
C PRO A 31 -15.36 -2.88 11.55
N TYR A 32 -16.30 -3.18 10.67
CA TYR A 32 -17.52 -3.94 10.94
C TYR A 32 -17.64 -5.12 9.99
N ASP A 33 -18.39 -6.13 10.35
CA ASP A 33 -18.64 -7.25 9.45
C ASP A 33 -19.37 -6.80 8.17
N MET A 34 -19.08 -7.50 7.04
CA MET A 34 -19.76 -7.25 5.80
C MET A 34 -21.27 -7.55 5.96
N PRO A 35 -22.16 -6.68 5.49
CA PRO A 35 -23.60 -6.93 5.59
C PRO A 35 -24.01 -8.12 4.70
N ASP A 36 -25.05 -8.84 5.12
CA ASP A 36 -25.72 -9.86 4.32
C ASP A 36 -27.03 -9.26 3.74
N PRO A 37 -27.27 -9.31 2.42
CA PRO A 37 -26.58 -10.09 1.36
C PRO A 37 -25.42 -9.37 0.65
N GLY A 38 -24.80 -8.36 1.22
CA GLY A 38 -23.73 -7.60 0.62
C GLY A 38 -24.01 -6.09 0.66
N PHE A 39 -23.37 -5.32 -0.23
CA PHE A 39 -23.50 -3.87 -0.29
C PHE A 39 -23.76 -3.40 -1.73
N ASP A 40 -24.29 -2.18 -1.86
CA ASP A 40 -24.50 -1.55 -3.17
C ASP A 40 -23.19 -0.95 -3.69
N LYS A 41 -22.79 -1.38 -4.91
CA LYS A 41 -21.61 -0.89 -5.63
C LYS A 41 -21.90 0.32 -6.52
N THR A 42 -23.17 0.74 -6.65
CA THR A 42 -23.56 1.86 -7.50
C THR A 42 -22.86 3.15 -7.08
N GLY A 43 -22.22 3.83 -8.03
CA GLY A 43 -21.48 5.06 -7.75
C GLY A 43 -20.19 4.86 -6.93
N ARG A 44 -19.64 3.64 -6.91
CA ARG A 44 -18.39 3.34 -6.23
C ARG A 44 -17.32 2.88 -7.22
N THR A 45 -16.11 3.32 -6.98
CA THR A 45 -14.91 2.96 -7.76
C THR A 45 -14.12 1.88 -7.03
N PRO A 46 -13.78 0.74 -7.69
CA PRO A 46 -12.95 -0.30 -7.11
C PRO A 46 -11.47 0.10 -7.11
N VAL A 47 -10.88 0.32 -5.94
CA VAL A 47 -9.47 0.70 -5.76
C VAL A 47 -8.72 -0.42 -5.05
N LEU A 48 -7.66 -0.95 -5.69
CA LEU A 48 -6.82 -1.99 -5.10
C LEU A 48 -5.89 -1.41 -4.05
N ALA A 49 -5.81 -2.09 -2.92
CA ALA A 49 -4.88 -1.77 -1.84
C ALA A 49 -3.75 -2.80 -1.77
N ALA A 50 -2.54 -2.40 -2.13
CA ALA A 50 -1.35 -3.27 -2.14
C ALA A 50 -0.47 -3.11 -0.90
N GLY A 51 -0.83 -2.25 0.04
CA GLY A 51 -0.04 -1.93 1.24
C GLY A 51 -0.91 -1.45 2.39
N SER A 52 -0.55 -0.36 3.03
CA SER A 52 -1.23 0.11 4.26
C SER A 52 -2.70 0.47 4.11
N ASN A 53 -3.18 0.75 2.91
CA ASN A 53 -4.61 0.98 2.68
C ASN A 53 -5.50 -0.25 2.93
N GLN A 54 -4.91 -1.43 3.14
CA GLN A 54 -5.60 -2.63 3.62
C GLN A 54 -5.93 -2.56 5.11
N SER A 55 -5.22 -1.71 5.86
CA SER A 55 -5.37 -1.59 7.32
C SER A 55 -6.45 -0.57 7.67
N HIS A 56 -7.41 -1.00 8.49
CA HIS A 56 -8.44 -0.11 9.05
C HIS A 56 -7.83 1.01 9.90
N GLU A 57 -6.69 0.77 10.58
CA GLU A 57 -6.00 1.80 11.35
C GLU A 57 -5.46 2.92 10.45
N GLN A 58 -4.93 2.57 9.27
CA GLN A 58 -4.47 3.55 8.30
C GLN A 58 -5.63 4.32 7.67
N LEU A 59 -6.73 3.64 7.37
CA LEU A 59 -7.94 4.29 6.89
C LEU A 59 -8.50 5.26 7.93
N ALA A 60 -8.48 4.87 9.21
CA ALA A 60 -8.90 5.75 10.30
C ALA A 60 -8.07 7.06 10.35
N ARG A 61 -6.76 7.00 10.07
CA ARG A 61 -5.92 8.21 9.98
C ARG A 61 -6.24 9.05 8.74
N LYS A 62 -6.44 8.40 7.58
CA LYS A 62 -6.72 9.09 6.31
C LYS A 62 -8.07 9.80 6.32
N TYR A 63 -9.07 9.18 6.91
CA TYR A 63 -10.44 9.69 6.96
C TYR A 63 -10.78 10.39 8.29
N ALA A 64 -9.79 10.63 9.17
CA ALA A 64 -10.00 11.36 10.41
C ALA A 64 -10.54 12.78 10.16
N GLY A 65 -11.61 13.16 10.88
CA GLY A 65 -12.20 14.49 10.81
C GLY A 65 -13.08 14.76 9.57
N ILE A 66 -13.27 13.78 8.70
CA ILE A 66 -14.22 13.88 7.59
C ILE A 66 -15.59 13.49 8.14
N LEU A 67 -16.47 14.47 8.25
CA LEU A 67 -17.85 14.31 8.71
C LEU A 67 -18.74 13.91 7.52
N GLY A 68 -19.64 12.95 7.73
CA GLY A 68 -20.57 12.48 6.71
C GLY A 68 -20.18 11.09 6.22
N HIS A 69 -20.27 10.17 7.07
CA HIS A 69 -19.65 8.87 7.12
C HIS A 69 -20.30 7.88 6.17
N ASN A 70 -19.94 7.97 4.92
CA ASN A 70 -20.24 6.89 4.01
C ASN A 70 -19.32 5.72 4.36
N GLU A 71 -19.93 4.56 4.53
CA GLU A 71 -19.24 3.32 4.72
C GLU A 71 -18.32 3.02 3.52
N ILE A 72 -17.11 2.54 3.79
CA ILE A 72 -16.22 2.00 2.77
C ILE A 72 -16.30 0.48 2.84
N PRO A 73 -16.98 -0.18 1.91
CA PRO A 73 -16.90 -1.63 1.78
C PRO A 73 -15.51 -2.03 1.28
N ILE A 74 -14.92 -3.02 1.93
CA ILE A 74 -13.56 -3.47 1.66
C ILE A 74 -13.60 -4.99 1.52
N GLN A 75 -13.42 -5.47 0.28
CA GLN A 75 -13.44 -6.90 -0.02
C GLN A 75 -12.02 -7.44 -0.12
N ARG A 76 -11.75 -8.51 0.63
CA ARG A 76 -10.52 -9.27 0.49
C ARG A 76 -10.51 -10.00 -0.85
N ALA A 77 -9.38 -10.00 -1.53
CA ALA A 77 -9.24 -10.51 -2.89
C ALA A 77 -7.85 -11.08 -3.16
N MET A 78 -7.75 -11.85 -4.24
CA MET A 78 -6.48 -12.33 -4.79
C MET A 78 -6.26 -11.70 -6.18
N LEU A 79 -5.18 -10.94 -6.34
CA LEU A 79 -4.75 -10.41 -7.63
C LEU A 79 -3.72 -11.37 -8.25
N SER A 80 -4.01 -11.86 -9.46
CA SER A 80 -3.13 -12.77 -10.20
C SER A 80 -2.08 -12.02 -11.00
N ASP A 81 -0.90 -12.62 -11.15
CA ASP A 81 0.24 -12.15 -11.94
C ASP A 81 0.86 -10.83 -11.45
N PHE A 82 0.63 -10.51 -10.17
CA PHE A 82 1.20 -9.35 -9.47
C PHE A 82 1.76 -9.75 -8.10
N ASP A 83 2.65 -8.90 -7.59
CA ASP A 83 3.09 -8.93 -6.19
C ASP A 83 3.10 -7.51 -5.62
N SER A 84 3.04 -7.39 -4.31
CA SER A 84 3.25 -6.14 -3.58
C SER A 84 4.73 -5.97 -3.30
N VAL A 85 5.35 -4.91 -3.83
CA VAL A 85 6.79 -4.64 -3.72
C VAL A 85 7.05 -3.29 -3.07
N TYR A 86 8.24 -3.08 -2.54
CA TYR A 86 8.61 -1.81 -1.92
C TYR A 86 8.85 -0.72 -2.96
N ALA A 87 8.16 0.40 -2.80
CA ALA A 87 8.36 1.61 -3.59
C ALA A 87 9.69 2.30 -3.22
N ALA A 88 10.35 2.94 -4.19
CA ALA A 88 11.65 3.58 -3.98
C ALA A 88 11.55 4.95 -3.30
N HIS A 89 10.72 5.07 -2.24
CA HIS A 89 10.60 6.29 -1.44
C HIS A 89 10.35 6.00 0.04
N LEU A 90 10.55 7.02 0.87
CA LEU A 90 10.27 7.00 2.30
C LEU A 90 8.98 7.76 2.58
N ALA A 91 8.06 7.12 3.29
CA ALA A 91 6.83 7.76 3.74
C ALA A 91 7.09 8.77 4.88
N GLY A 92 6.21 9.76 5.04
CA GLY A 92 6.33 10.75 6.11
C GLY A 92 6.32 10.17 7.53
N TYR A 93 5.72 9.00 7.70
CA TYR A 93 5.72 8.23 8.95
C TYR A 93 6.90 7.24 9.08
N GLY A 94 7.89 7.32 8.18
CA GLY A 94 9.18 6.64 8.33
C GLY A 94 9.30 5.27 7.68
N SER A 95 8.25 4.69 7.18
CA SER A 95 8.28 3.38 6.50
C SER A 95 8.76 3.49 5.06
N VAL A 96 9.16 2.35 4.48
CA VAL A 96 9.24 2.13 3.04
C VAL A 96 7.89 1.55 2.60
N PRO A 97 7.05 2.31 1.88
CA PRO A 97 5.73 1.84 1.48
C PRO A 97 5.79 0.94 0.25
N SER A 98 4.66 0.38 -0.15
CA SER A 98 4.59 -0.56 -1.26
C SER A 98 3.79 -0.04 -2.45
N THR A 99 3.96 -0.75 -3.57
CA THR A 99 3.22 -0.59 -4.83
C THR A 99 3.03 -1.95 -5.49
N LEU A 100 2.14 -2.05 -6.48
CA LEU A 100 1.98 -3.26 -7.30
C LEU A 100 3.10 -3.38 -8.34
N PHE A 101 3.53 -4.61 -8.58
CA PHE A 101 4.50 -4.94 -9.60
C PHE A 101 4.12 -6.25 -10.30
N PRO A 102 4.24 -6.35 -11.65
CA PRO A 102 3.91 -7.56 -12.38
C PRO A 102 4.83 -8.72 -11.97
N SER A 103 4.24 -9.88 -11.67
CA SER A 103 4.94 -11.09 -11.24
C SER A 103 4.19 -12.33 -11.72
N VAL A 104 4.43 -12.72 -12.95
CA VAL A 104 3.71 -13.82 -13.62
C VAL A 104 3.73 -15.11 -12.78
N GLY A 105 2.55 -15.66 -12.53
CA GLY A 105 2.33 -16.86 -11.73
C GLY A 105 2.26 -16.62 -10.21
N THR A 106 2.55 -15.42 -9.73
CA THR A 106 2.28 -15.01 -8.34
C THR A 106 0.82 -14.64 -8.18
N ARG A 107 0.23 -14.94 -7.02
CA ARG A 107 -1.11 -14.46 -6.63
C ARG A 107 -0.98 -13.76 -5.29
N VAL A 108 -1.10 -12.45 -5.28
CA VAL A 108 -0.96 -11.63 -4.08
C VAL A 108 -2.30 -11.35 -3.43
N THR A 109 -2.37 -11.46 -2.09
CA THR A 109 -3.53 -10.98 -1.34
C THR A 109 -3.61 -9.47 -1.48
N THR A 110 -4.78 -8.97 -1.83
CA THR A 110 -5.10 -7.55 -1.94
C THR A 110 -6.49 -7.30 -1.35
N TYR A 111 -6.87 -6.02 -1.28
CA TYR A 111 -8.22 -5.63 -0.90
C TYR A 111 -8.75 -4.65 -1.93
N VAL A 112 -10.03 -4.81 -2.26
CA VAL A 112 -10.76 -3.87 -3.12
C VAL A 112 -11.54 -2.93 -2.21
N LEU A 113 -11.14 -1.66 -2.20
CA LEU A 113 -11.87 -0.58 -1.54
C LEU A 113 -12.89 -0.02 -2.53
N TRP A 114 -14.16 -0.06 -2.16
CA TRP A 114 -15.24 0.50 -2.97
C TRP A 114 -15.52 1.93 -2.52
N LEU A 115 -14.84 2.89 -3.16
CA LEU A 115 -14.86 4.30 -2.77
C LEU A 115 -15.92 5.08 -3.57
N ASP A 116 -16.73 5.89 -2.88
CA ASP A 116 -17.50 6.95 -3.52
C ASP A 116 -16.60 8.14 -3.91
N ASP A 117 -17.13 9.10 -4.67
CA ASP A 117 -16.35 10.24 -5.17
C ASP A 117 -15.69 11.05 -4.04
N SER A 118 -16.36 11.23 -2.91
CA SER A 118 -15.81 12.00 -1.80
C SER A 118 -14.67 11.26 -1.10
N GLN A 119 -14.83 9.95 -0.93
CA GLN A 119 -13.82 9.06 -0.36
C GLN A 119 -12.60 8.94 -1.29
N LEU A 120 -12.83 8.85 -2.60
CA LEU A 120 -11.79 8.80 -3.62
C LEU A 120 -10.98 10.11 -3.64
N ASN A 121 -11.65 11.26 -3.62
CA ASN A 121 -10.98 12.56 -3.55
C ASN A 121 -10.09 12.67 -2.31
N ARG A 122 -10.58 12.20 -1.16
CA ARG A 122 -9.77 12.17 0.05
C ARG A 122 -8.57 11.22 -0.07
N MET A 123 -8.73 10.07 -0.71
CA MET A 123 -7.63 9.16 -0.97
C MET A 123 -6.56 9.85 -1.83
N HIS A 124 -6.94 10.56 -2.89
CA HIS A 124 -6.02 11.31 -3.75
C HIS A 124 -5.15 12.30 -2.95
N GLU A 125 -5.72 13.05 -2.01
CA GLU A 125 -4.98 14.01 -1.18
C GLU A 125 -3.86 13.35 -0.36
N THR A 126 -3.98 12.06 -0.06
CA THR A 126 -3.04 11.32 0.78
C THR A 126 -2.03 10.49 -0.01
N GLU A 127 -2.19 10.36 -1.34
CA GLU A 127 -1.37 9.51 -2.21
C GLU A 127 -0.43 10.32 -3.13
N ARG A 128 0.14 11.43 -2.64
CA ARG A 128 0.96 12.39 -3.43
C ARG A 128 2.20 11.80 -4.10
N ASN A 129 2.72 10.68 -3.60
CA ASN A 129 3.88 9.99 -4.16
C ASN A 129 3.52 8.94 -5.23
N TYR A 130 2.24 8.88 -5.60
CA TYR A 130 1.70 7.89 -6.51
C TYR A 130 0.97 8.53 -7.68
N THR A 131 0.95 7.84 -8.82
CA THR A 131 -0.05 8.05 -9.87
C THR A 131 -1.30 7.28 -9.53
N TYR A 132 -2.46 7.75 -9.98
CA TYR A 132 -3.72 7.01 -9.92
C TYR A 132 -3.95 6.40 -11.30
N ASP A 133 -3.91 5.08 -11.36
CA ASP A 133 -3.90 4.32 -12.59
C ASP A 133 -5.16 3.47 -12.72
N HIS A 134 -5.75 3.41 -13.92
CA HIS A 134 -6.71 2.41 -14.32
C HIS A 134 -5.98 1.18 -14.84
N LEU A 135 -6.14 0.05 -14.18
CA LEU A 135 -5.59 -1.24 -14.56
C LEU A 135 -6.66 -2.02 -15.29
N PHE A 136 -6.30 -2.61 -16.43
CA PHE A 136 -7.19 -3.43 -17.24
C PHE A 136 -6.49 -4.74 -17.64
N ASP A 137 -7.27 -5.72 -18.12
CA ASP A 137 -6.78 -7.08 -18.38
C ASP A 137 -6.15 -7.77 -17.16
N ILE A 138 -6.63 -7.43 -15.97
CA ILE A 138 -6.22 -8.01 -14.70
C ILE A 138 -7.21 -9.10 -14.25
N LYS A 139 -6.81 -9.89 -13.25
CA LYS A 139 -7.66 -10.93 -12.64
C LYS A 139 -7.68 -10.77 -11.15
N VAL A 140 -8.72 -10.12 -10.62
CA VAL A 140 -8.95 -9.92 -9.20
C VAL A 140 -10.10 -10.82 -8.77
N HIS A 141 -9.80 -11.91 -8.08
CA HIS A 141 -10.79 -12.80 -7.50
C HIS A 141 -11.20 -12.29 -6.12
N ILE A 142 -12.46 -11.92 -5.97
CA ILE A 142 -13.02 -11.55 -4.67
C ILE A 142 -13.17 -12.83 -3.85
N GLU A 143 -12.59 -12.87 -2.65
CA GLU A 143 -12.76 -14.01 -1.75
C GLU A 143 -14.20 -14.10 -1.25
N ASP A 144 -14.63 -15.31 -0.92
CA ASP A 144 -16.00 -15.64 -0.48
C ASP A 144 -17.09 -15.32 -1.52
N SER A 145 -16.72 -15.16 -2.79
CA SER A 145 -17.65 -14.98 -3.91
C SER A 145 -17.09 -15.54 -5.21
N ASP A 146 -17.95 -15.72 -6.22
CA ASP A 146 -17.54 -16.09 -7.59
C ASP A 146 -17.17 -14.86 -8.43
N GLU A 147 -17.05 -13.68 -7.81
CA GLU A 147 -16.82 -12.44 -8.53
C GLU A 147 -15.36 -12.32 -8.99
N LEU A 148 -15.21 -12.01 -10.27
CA LEU A 148 -13.93 -11.72 -10.92
C LEU A 148 -13.97 -10.33 -11.54
N LEU A 149 -13.08 -9.42 -11.08
CA LEU A 149 -12.90 -8.12 -11.72
C LEU A 149 -11.81 -8.22 -12.79
N GLY A 150 -12.10 -7.77 -13.99
CA GLY A 150 -11.15 -7.64 -15.11
C GLY A 150 -10.42 -6.31 -15.14
N GLU A 151 -10.91 -5.33 -14.38
CA GLU A 151 -10.35 -3.99 -14.25
C GLU A 151 -10.55 -3.44 -12.84
N ALA A 152 -9.67 -2.55 -12.41
CA ALA A 152 -9.76 -1.80 -11.17
C ALA A 152 -8.79 -0.61 -11.22
N TYR A 153 -8.82 0.23 -10.19
CA TYR A 153 -7.88 1.32 -10.04
C TYR A 153 -6.84 0.99 -8.97
N ALA A 154 -5.65 1.59 -9.08
CA ALA A 154 -4.60 1.44 -8.08
C ALA A 154 -3.71 2.69 -8.02
N TYR A 155 -2.97 2.81 -6.92
CA TYR A 155 -1.93 3.81 -6.78
C TYR A 155 -0.57 3.18 -7.06
N SER A 156 0.13 3.68 -8.12
CA SER A 156 1.45 3.21 -8.53
C SER A 156 2.53 4.22 -8.16
N ALA A 157 3.63 3.76 -7.56
CA ALA A 157 4.70 4.65 -7.11
C ALA A 157 5.34 5.41 -8.27
N LYS A 158 5.40 6.75 -8.19
CA LYS A 158 5.99 7.64 -9.21
C LYS A 158 7.48 7.38 -9.43
N VAL A 159 8.17 6.96 -8.39
CA VAL A 159 9.64 6.79 -8.38
C VAL A 159 10.10 5.33 -8.57
N GLY A 160 9.19 4.43 -8.96
CA GLY A 160 9.51 3.02 -9.17
C GLY A 160 9.67 2.24 -7.86
N CYS A 161 10.35 1.10 -7.93
CA CYS A 161 10.49 0.11 -6.85
C CYS A 161 11.95 -0.09 -6.46
N ILE A 162 12.19 -0.40 -5.17
CA ILE A 162 13.54 -0.75 -4.68
C ILE A 162 13.94 -2.10 -5.27
N GLY A 163 15.12 -2.12 -5.90
CA GLY A 163 15.72 -3.30 -6.51
C GLY A 163 16.80 -3.95 -5.64
N HIS A 164 16.92 -5.28 -5.79
CA HIS A 164 18.07 -6.04 -5.32
C HIS A 164 18.44 -7.08 -6.37
N CYS A 165 19.71 -7.06 -6.83
CA CYS A 165 20.17 -7.93 -7.91
C CYS A 165 19.31 -7.89 -9.17
N GLY A 166 18.84 -6.69 -9.57
CA GLY A 166 18.03 -6.48 -10.77
C GLY A 166 16.57 -6.92 -10.66
N LYS A 167 16.09 -7.24 -9.46
CA LYS A 167 14.68 -7.61 -9.19
C LYS A 167 14.09 -6.74 -8.11
N PRO A 168 12.80 -6.35 -8.21
CA PRO A 168 12.14 -5.65 -7.11
C PRO A 168 12.00 -6.53 -5.88
N ILE A 169 11.95 -5.92 -4.71
CA ILE A 169 11.84 -6.61 -3.42
C ILE A 169 10.39 -6.59 -2.97
N ALA A 170 9.80 -7.79 -2.79
CA ALA A 170 8.43 -7.93 -2.33
C ALA A 170 8.30 -7.66 -0.82
N LEU A 171 7.16 -7.07 -0.44
CA LEU A 171 6.74 -6.87 0.95
C LEU A 171 6.30 -8.21 1.55
N ARG A 172 7.11 -8.74 2.48
CA ARG A 172 6.89 -10.08 3.06
C ARG A 172 5.59 -10.19 3.85
N GLU A 173 5.21 -9.13 4.52
CA GLU A 173 4.01 -9.05 5.36
C GLU A 173 2.71 -9.18 4.55
N ILE A 174 2.71 -8.90 3.27
CA ILE A 174 1.59 -9.18 2.39
C ILE A 174 1.70 -10.62 1.88
N SER A 175 0.68 -11.41 2.14
CA SER A 175 0.61 -12.81 1.72
C SER A 175 0.56 -12.94 0.19
N ALA A 176 1.30 -13.88 -0.36
CA ALA A 176 1.24 -14.21 -1.78
C ALA A 176 1.52 -15.70 -2.00
N LEU A 177 0.74 -16.30 -2.89
CA LEU A 177 0.95 -17.67 -3.36
C LEU A 177 1.92 -17.68 -4.53
N ASN A 178 2.83 -18.65 -4.55
CA ASN A 178 3.82 -18.85 -5.62
C ASN A 178 4.71 -17.61 -5.88
N ARG A 179 5.03 -16.84 -4.85
CA ARG A 179 5.89 -15.64 -4.97
C ARG A 179 7.19 -15.96 -5.68
N LYS A 180 7.52 -15.15 -6.70
CA LYS A 180 8.73 -15.29 -7.54
C LYS A 180 9.80 -14.27 -7.20
N LEU A 181 9.40 -13.15 -6.59
CA LEU A 181 10.31 -12.06 -6.24
C LEU A 181 10.97 -12.32 -4.88
N PRO A 182 12.23 -11.86 -4.69
CA PRO A 182 12.84 -11.84 -3.36
C PRO A 182 11.98 -10.99 -2.42
N SER A 183 11.90 -11.36 -1.16
CA SER A 183 11.06 -10.64 -0.20
C SER A 183 11.82 -10.31 1.08
N MET A 184 11.53 -9.14 1.62
CA MET A 184 12.03 -8.67 2.93
C MET A 184 10.86 -8.25 3.81
N SER A 185 11.05 -8.33 5.13
CA SER A 185 10.15 -7.68 6.08
C SER A 185 10.33 -6.16 6.04
N GLN A 186 9.38 -5.41 6.61
CA GLN A 186 9.51 -3.96 6.74
C GLN A 186 10.80 -3.57 7.48
N VAL A 187 11.15 -4.27 8.55
CA VAL A 187 12.42 -4.01 9.26
C VAL A 187 13.61 -4.32 8.35
N GLY A 188 13.56 -5.45 7.62
CA GLY A 188 14.64 -5.84 6.71
C GLY A 188 14.86 -4.86 5.57
N ILE A 189 13.80 -4.29 4.98
CA ILE A 189 13.95 -3.27 3.93
C ILE A 189 14.46 -1.93 4.52
N LEU A 190 14.04 -1.55 5.71
CA LEU A 190 14.58 -0.37 6.39
C LEU A 190 16.08 -0.51 6.69
N GLU A 191 16.53 -1.70 7.11
CA GLU A 191 17.95 -2.00 7.27
C GLU A 191 18.70 -1.95 5.91
N HIS A 192 18.11 -2.53 4.86
CA HIS A 192 18.67 -2.52 3.52
C HIS A 192 18.85 -1.08 3.02
N VAL A 193 17.85 -0.24 3.16
CA VAL A 193 17.86 1.18 2.78
C VAL A 193 18.87 1.96 3.63
N ARG A 194 18.91 1.75 4.95
CA ARG A 194 19.88 2.36 5.84
C ARG A 194 21.30 1.98 5.45
N ASN A 195 21.59 0.70 5.22
CA ASN A 195 22.92 0.24 4.80
C ASN A 195 23.41 0.87 3.50
N ARG A 196 22.47 1.21 2.60
CA ARG A 196 22.78 1.88 1.33
C ARG A 196 23.03 3.38 1.50
N LEU A 197 22.21 4.07 2.32
CA LEU A 197 22.20 5.54 2.38
C LEU A 197 22.97 6.14 3.56
N ALA A 198 23.08 5.40 4.68
CA ALA A 198 23.68 5.86 5.92
C ALA A 198 24.19 4.68 6.77
N PRO A 199 25.16 3.89 6.28
CA PRO A 199 25.56 2.60 6.89
C PRO A 199 26.04 2.73 8.35
N GLU A 200 26.57 3.88 8.75
CA GLU A 200 27.07 4.12 10.10
C GLU A 200 25.96 4.52 11.10
N GLU A 201 24.74 4.84 10.62
CA GLU A 201 23.66 5.24 11.52
C GLU A 201 22.98 4.01 12.15
N PRO A 202 22.69 4.00 13.47
CA PRO A 202 21.77 3.03 14.04
C PRO A 202 20.39 3.11 13.36
N LEU A 203 19.69 1.97 13.16
CA LEU A 203 18.43 1.92 12.41
C LEU A 203 17.37 2.89 12.95
N ASP A 204 17.22 2.97 14.26
CA ASP A 204 16.20 3.80 14.90
C ASP A 204 16.52 5.29 14.75
N VAL A 205 17.78 5.65 14.76
CA VAL A 205 18.25 7.01 14.47
C VAL A 205 17.97 7.38 13.01
N PHE A 206 18.29 6.46 12.08
CA PHE A 206 17.99 6.64 10.66
C PHE A 206 16.50 6.88 10.41
N ILE A 207 15.62 6.07 11.00
CA ILE A 207 14.17 6.22 10.86
C ILE A 207 13.70 7.53 11.48
N GLY A 208 14.09 7.83 12.71
CA GLY A 208 13.71 9.04 13.42
C GLY A 208 14.14 10.31 12.69
N ALA A 209 15.34 10.31 12.10
CA ALA A 209 15.88 11.46 11.37
C ALA A 209 15.00 11.84 10.15
N HIS A 210 14.62 10.88 9.31
CA HIS A 210 13.80 11.19 8.14
C HIS A 210 12.30 11.35 8.43
N ILE A 211 11.82 10.94 9.62
CA ILE A 211 10.50 11.36 10.11
C ILE A 211 10.51 12.84 10.46
N ALA A 212 11.53 13.26 11.21
CA ALA A 212 11.63 14.63 11.73
C ALA A 212 11.99 15.66 10.65
N ASP A 213 12.76 15.27 9.65
CA ASP A 213 13.28 16.15 8.61
C ASP A 213 12.76 15.78 7.20
N PRO A 214 11.79 16.55 6.66
CA PRO A 214 11.26 16.34 5.30
C PRO A 214 12.29 16.52 4.19
N GLU A 215 13.29 17.41 4.35
CA GLU A 215 14.31 17.64 3.33
C GLU A 215 15.28 16.45 3.27
N LEU A 216 15.72 15.96 4.43
CA LEU A 216 16.51 14.74 4.52
C LEU A 216 15.75 13.54 3.94
N ARG A 217 14.45 13.42 4.23
CA ARG A 217 13.60 12.37 3.65
C ARG A 217 13.54 12.45 2.13
N ALA A 218 13.38 13.66 1.56
CA ALA A 218 13.38 13.88 0.12
C ALA A 218 14.74 13.52 -0.51
N SER A 219 15.85 13.92 0.10
CA SER A 219 17.21 13.57 -0.34
C SER A 219 17.45 12.07 -0.33
N ARG A 220 17.04 11.37 0.74
CA ARG A 220 17.14 9.91 0.84
C ARG A 220 16.25 9.21 -0.20
N THR A 221 15.06 9.73 -0.46
CA THR A 221 14.16 9.22 -1.52
C THR A 221 14.81 9.38 -2.89
N ALA A 222 15.43 10.53 -3.18
CA ALA A 222 16.16 10.72 -4.43
C ALA A 222 17.27 9.68 -4.62
N GLY A 223 18.08 9.42 -3.58
CA GLY A 223 19.09 8.37 -3.61
C GLY A 223 18.54 6.95 -3.82
N LEU A 224 17.32 6.66 -3.35
CA LEU A 224 16.65 5.38 -3.60
C LEU A 224 16.14 5.24 -5.04
N SER A 225 15.75 6.35 -5.66
CA SER A 225 15.18 6.34 -7.01
C SER A 225 16.22 6.26 -8.14
N GLU A 226 17.50 6.46 -7.86
CA GLU A 226 18.57 6.44 -8.88
C GLU A 226 18.67 5.12 -9.68
N ASP A 227 18.40 3.99 -9.04
CA ASP A 227 18.43 2.65 -9.65
C ASP A 227 17.09 1.92 -9.50
N ALA A 228 16.00 2.68 -9.32
CA ALA A 228 14.67 2.13 -9.15
C ALA A 228 14.21 1.35 -10.39
N ILE A 229 13.49 0.26 -10.15
CA ILE A 229 12.93 -0.58 -11.20
C ILE A 229 11.48 -0.12 -11.44
N PHE A 230 11.17 0.25 -12.67
CA PHE A 230 9.82 0.66 -13.05
C PHE A 230 9.00 -0.54 -13.54
N PRO A 231 7.73 -0.66 -13.09
CA PRO A 231 6.86 -1.71 -13.58
C PRO A 231 6.39 -1.42 -15.01
N ASP A 232 6.35 -2.48 -15.83
CA ASP A 232 5.76 -2.44 -17.18
C ASP A 232 4.58 -3.40 -17.25
N PHE A 233 3.36 -2.84 -17.27
CA PHE A 233 2.09 -3.58 -17.41
C PHE A 233 1.00 -2.68 -17.97
N PRO A 234 -0.07 -3.26 -18.57
CA PRO A 234 -1.18 -2.51 -19.15
C PRO A 234 -1.89 -1.65 -18.11
N ARG A 235 -1.81 -0.32 -18.28
CA ARG A 235 -2.52 0.66 -17.45
C ARG A 235 -2.64 2.00 -18.16
N THR A 236 -3.62 2.77 -17.72
CA THR A 236 -3.76 4.19 -18.11
C THR A 236 -3.60 5.06 -16.87
N VAL A 237 -2.66 5.99 -16.89
CA VAL A 237 -2.53 7.00 -15.83
C VAL A 237 -3.69 7.97 -15.94
N ILE A 238 -4.53 8.03 -14.89
CA ILE A 238 -5.72 8.90 -14.83
C ILE A 238 -5.37 10.24 -14.20
N GLY A 239 -4.47 10.24 -13.21
CA GLY A 239 -4.07 11.47 -12.53
C GLY A 239 -2.83 11.33 -11.67
N GLU A 240 -2.27 12.50 -11.33
CA GLU A 240 -1.19 12.69 -10.38
C GLU A 240 -1.61 13.77 -9.38
N PHE A 241 -1.45 13.51 -8.07
CA PHE A 241 -1.95 14.37 -7.00
C PHE A 241 -0.84 14.88 -6.08
#